data_ed29a0fcf0e1fcd04765ecdfdb5c04e1
#
_entry.id   ed29a0fcf0e1fcd04765ecdfdb5c04e1
#
_cell.length_a   1.000
_cell.length_b   1.000
_cell.length_c   1.000
_cell.angle_alpha   90.00
_cell.angle_beta   90.00
_cell.angle_gamma   90.00
#
_symmetry.space_group_name_H-M   'P 1'
#
loop_
_entity.id
_entity.type
_entity.pdbx_description
1 polymer ?
#
loop_
_entity_poly.entity_id
_entity_poly.type
_entity_poly.pdbx_seq_one_letter_code
_entity_poly.pdbx_strand_id
1 'polypeptide(L)'
;MIQMQTILNAADNSGARRVMCIKVLGGSKRRYAGVGDVIKVSVKDAIPRGRVKKGEVYNAVVVRTRKGVRRSDGSVIRFDGNAAVLLNARLEPIGTRIFGPVTRELRTGKFMKIISLAPEVL
;
A
#
# COMPACT_ATOMS: atom_id res chain seq x y z
N MET A 1 10.67 -3.58 4.86
CA MET A 1 10.98 -2.73 3.70
C MET A 1 10.52 -3.37 2.42
N ILE A 2 9.98 -2.59 1.53
CA ILE A 2 9.45 -3.07 0.25
C ILE A 2 10.47 -2.73 -0.83
N GLN A 3 10.81 -3.71 -1.64
CA GLN A 3 11.70 -3.54 -2.78
C GLN A 3 11.08 -4.15 -4.03
N MET A 4 11.76 -4.02 -5.16
CA MET A 4 11.30 -4.66 -6.39
C MET A 4 11.14 -6.17 -6.17
N GLN A 5 10.06 -6.73 -6.72
CA GLN A 5 9.67 -8.15 -6.62
C GLN A 5 9.09 -8.56 -5.26
N THR A 6 8.90 -7.64 -4.31
CA THR A 6 8.20 -7.95 -3.06
C THR A 6 6.72 -8.16 -3.34
N ILE A 7 6.15 -9.23 -2.80
CA ILE A 7 4.71 -9.52 -2.90
C ILE A 7 4.01 -8.91 -1.69
N LEU A 8 2.96 -8.15 -1.94
CA LEU A 8 2.15 -7.51 -0.90
C LEU A 8 0.70 -7.95 -1.04
N ASN A 9 0.00 -7.97 0.09
CA ASN A 9 -1.45 -8.14 0.06
C ASN A 9 -2.11 -6.81 -0.28
N ALA A 10 -3.20 -6.86 -1.05
CA ALA A 10 -4.01 -5.67 -1.28
C ALA A 10 -4.94 -5.47 -0.08
N ALA A 11 -4.90 -4.29 0.50
CA ALA A 11 -5.66 -3.97 1.71
C ALA A 11 -6.98 -3.25 1.41
N ASP A 12 -7.49 -3.38 0.20
CA ASP A 12 -8.71 -2.69 -0.23
C ASP A 12 -9.66 -3.64 -0.94
N ASN A 13 -10.84 -3.14 -1.28
CA ASN A 13 -11.88 -3.90 -1.99
C ASN A 13 -11.88 -3.64 -3.50
N SER A 14 -10.74 -3.26 -4.07
CA SER A 14 -10.60 -3.05 -5.52
C SER A 14 -10.76 -4.33 -6.34
N GLY A 15 -10.56 -5.47 -5.70
CA GLY A 15 -10.60 -6.77 -6.36
C GLY A 15 -9.26 -7.47 -6.43
N ALA A 16 -8.17 -6.75 -6.25
CA ALA A 16 -6.84 -7.36 -6.16
C ALA A 16 -6.69 -8.09 -4.82
N ARG A 17 -6.00 -9.23 -4.85
CA ARG A 17 -5.66 -9.98 -3.62
C ARG A 17 -4.19 -9.82 -3.31
N ARG A 18 -3.32 -10.00 -4.29
CA ARG A 18 -1.88 -9.87 -4.14
C ARG A 18 -1.30 -9.07 -5.30
N VAL A 19 -0.34 -8.24 -4.97
CA VAL A 19 0.37 -7.41 -5.95
C VAL A 19 1.87 -7.55 -5.74
N MET A 20 2.64 -7.32 -6.80
CA MET A 20 4.10 -7.36 -6.73
C MET A 20 4.65 -5.98 -7.02
N CYS A 21 5.55 -5.50 -6.17
CA CYS A 21 6.24 -4.23 -6.41
C CYS A 21 7.17 -4.40 -7.60
N ILE A 22 6.99 -3.58 -8.64
CA ILE A 22 7.85 -3.59 -9.82
C ILE A 22 8.78 -2.39 -9.85
N LYS A 23 8.46 -1.31 -9.12
CA LYS A 23 9.35 -0.16 -9.00
C LYS A 23 9.00 0.65 -7.76
N VAL A 24 10.05 1.13 -7.06
CA VAL A 24 9.90 2.10 -5.98
C VAL A 24 10.04 3.49 -6.58
N LEU A 25 9.00 4.32 -6.44
CA LEU A 25 8.98 5.67 -6.99
C LEU A 25 9.60 6.66 -6.00
N GLY A 26 10.00 7.83 -6.48
CA GLY A 26 10.53 8.91 -5.64
C GLY A 26 12.02 9.20 -5.82
N GLY A 27 12.67 8.62 -6.82
CA GLY A 27 14.07 8.91 -7.12
C GLY A 27 14.73 7.81 -7.92
N SER A 28 15.70 8.16 -8.76
CA SER A 28 16.33 7.22 -9.67
C SER A 28 17.15 6.10 -9.00
N LYS A 29 17.58 6.32 -7.74
CA LYS A 29 18.38 5.36 -6.99
C LYS A 29 17.64 4.79 -5.78
N ARG A 30 16.36 5.03 -5.66
CA ARG A 30 15.60 4.58 -4.53
C ARG A 30 15.35 3.07 -4.62
N ARG A 31 15.76 2.33 -3.59
CA ARG A 31 15.67 0.86 -3.55
C ARG A 31 14.51 0.34 -2.70
N TYR A 32 14.15 1.06 -1.64
CA TYR A 32 13.21 0.56 -0.63
C TYR A 32 12.09 1.55 -0.39
N ALA A 33 10.90 1.01 -0.18
CA ALA A 33 9.72 1.77 0.22
C ALA A 33 9.31 1.37 1.62
N GLY A 34 8.88 2.35 2.39
CA GLY A 34 8.26 2.14 3.70
C GLY A 34 6.80 2.56 3.67
N VAL A 35 6.17 2.61 4.86
CA VAL A 35 4.77 3.04 4.98
C VAL A 35 4.63 4.48 4.47
N GLY A 36 3.60 4.72 3.65
CA GLY A 36 3.33 6.02 3.06
C GLY A 36 4.02 6.28 1.74
N ASP A 37 4.92 5.41 1.30
CA ASP A 37 5.60 5.56 0.02
C ASP A 37 4.75 4.99 -1.11
N VAL A 38 4.83 5.65 -2.27
CA VAL A 38 4.13 5.20 -3.48
C VAL A 38 5.04 4.29 -4.28
N ILE A 39 4.51 3.16 -4.68
CA ILE A 39 5.21 2.19 -5.52
C ILE A 39 4.37 1.87 -6.74
N LYS A 40 5.00 1.30 -7.75
CA LYS A 40 4.30 0.75 -8.90
C LYS A 40 4.20 -0.75 -8.74
N VAL A 41 3.01 -1.30 -8.95
CA VAL A 41 2.75 -2.73 -8.70
C VAL A 41 2.08 -3.37 -9.90
N SER A 42 2.30 -4.69 -10.04
CA SER A 42 1.59 -5.54 -10.98
C SER A 42 0.65 -6.44 -10.19
N VAL A 43 -0.60 -6.57 -10.63
CA VAL A 43 -1.58 -7.42 -9.96
C VAL A 43 -1.28 -8.88 -10.29
N LYS A 44 -0.99 -9.68 -9.26
CA LYS A 44 -0.64 -11.10 -9.41
C LYS A 44 -1.82 -12.02 -9.16
N ASP A 45 -2.79 -11.60 -8.36
CA ASP A 45 -3.97 -12.38 -8.06
C ASP A 45 -5.14 -11.43 -7.82
N ALA A 46 -6.28 -11.70 -8.44
CA ALA A 46 -7.46 -10.84 -8.37
C ALA A 46 -8.73 -11.69 -8.44
N ILE A 47 -9.81 -11.16 -7.88
CA ILE A 47 -11.12 -11.81 -8.00
C ILE A 47 -11.64 -11.64 -9.44
N PRO A 48 -12.43 -12.60 -9.97
CA PRO A 48 -12.82 -12.60 -11.38
C PRO A 48 -13.62 -11.37 -11.84
N ARG A 49 -14.39 -10.74 -10.95
CA ARG A 49 -15.26 -9.61 -11.29
C ARG A 49 -14.87 -8.31 -10.59
N GLY A 50 -13.61 -8.19 -10.18
CA GLY A 50 -13.13 -6.98 -9.53
C GLY A 50 -12.91 -5.83 -10.51
N ARG A 51 -12.69 -4.64 -9.95
CA ARG A 51 -12.37 -3.44 -10.73
C ARG A 51 -11.00 -3.52 -11.38
N VAL A 52 -10.11 -4.33 -10.81
CA VAL A 52 -8.76 -4.57 -11.34
C VAL A 52 -8.64 -6.01 -11.78
N LYS A 53 -7.79 -6.25 -12.77
CA LYS A 53 -7.60 -7.57 -13.34
C LYS A 53 -6.15 -8.02 -13.18
N LYS A 54 -5.96 -9.33 -13.13
CA LYS A 54 -4.62 -9.93 -13.08
C LYS A 54 -3.78 -9.45 -14.25
N GLY A 55 -2.54 -9.08 -13.96
CA GLY A 55 -1.60 -8.61 -14.96
C GLY A 55 -1.57 -7.11 -15.20
N GLU A 56 -2.56 -6.38 -14.70
CA GLU A 56 -2.58 -4.92 -14.83
C GLU A 56 -1.56 -4.26 -13.90
N VAL A 57 -1.13 -3.05 -14.27
CA VAL A 57 -0.15 -2.27 -13.52
C VAL A 57 -0.81 -1.03 -12.95
N TYR A 58 -0.60 -0.78 -11.66
CA TYR A 58 -1.19 0.36 -10.96
C TYR A 58 -0.16 1.01 -10.04
N ASN A 59 -0.42 2.26 -9.66
CA ASN A 59 0.26 2.85 -8.51
C ASN A 59 -0.36 2.32 -7.23
N ALA A 60 0.43 2.25 -6.18
CA ALA A 60 -0.05 1.82 -4.87
C ALA A 60 0.71 2.54 -3.77
N VAL A 61 0.08 2.72 -2.63
CA VAL A 61 0.74 3.25 -1.44
C VAL A 61 0.88 2.12 -0.42
N VAL A 62 2.05 2.01 0.18
CA VAL A 62 2.32 1.00 1.21
C VAL A 62 1.66 1.46 2.51
N VAL A 63 0.78 0.62 3.06
CA VAL A 63 0.06 0.95 4.30
C VAL A 63 0.53 0.15 5.50
N ARG A 64 1.13 -1.04 5.28
CA ARG A 64 1.68 -1.89 6.34
C ARG A 64 2.95 -2.56 5.87
N THR A 65 3.94 -2.68 6.76
CA THR A 65 5.15 -3.44 6.50
C THR A 65 5.48 -4.31 7.71
N ARG A 66 6.13 -5.44 7.48
CA ARG A 66 6.61 -6.31 8.57
C ARG A 66 7.68 -5.62 9.40
N LYS A 67 8.52 -4.82 8.77
CA LYS A 67 9.53 -4.05 9.50
C LYS A 67 8.91 -3.00 10.41
N GLY A 68 7.77 -2.44 10.00
CA GLY A 68 7.01 -1.49 10.79
C GLY A 68 7.53 -0.07 10.72
N VAL A 69 6.99 0.77 11.59
CA VAL A 69 7.28 2.20 11.65
C VAL A 69 7.82 2.53 13.04
N ARG A 70 8.97 3.21 13.08
CA ARG A 70 9.51 3.74 14.33
C ARG A 70 9.06 5.19 14.50
N ARG A 71 8.51 5.51 15.64
CA ARG A 71 8.03 6.85 15.96
C ARG A 71 9.06 7.62 16.80
N SER A 72 8.88 8.94 16.83
CA SER A 72 9.82 9.85 17.53
C SER A 72 9.90 9.60 19.04
N ASP A 73 8.84 9.04 19.64
CA ASP A 73 8.82 8.70 21.06
C ASP A 73 9.50 7.36 21.39
N GLY A 74 10.07 6.70 20.40
CA GLY A 74 10.74 5.42 20.55
C GLY A 74 9.85 4.20 20.37
N SER A 75 8.54 4.36 20.23
CA SER A 75 7.64 3.24 19.99
C SER A 75 7.77 2.73 18.55
N VAL A 76 7.49 1.44 18.37
CA VAL A 76 7.54 0.79 17.05
C VAL A 76 6.20 0.08 16.82
N ILE A 77 5.61 0.32 15.66
CA ILE A 77 4.41 -0.37 15.23
C ILE A 77 4.79 -1.35 14.13
N ARG A 78 4.52 -2.64 14.34
CA ARG A 78 4.82 -3.70 13.40
C ARG A 78 3.56 -4.47 13.02
N PHE A 79 3.59 -5.05 11.83
CA PHE A 79 2.47 -5.84 11.30
C PHE A 79 2.96 -7.23 10.89
N ASP A 80 2.02 -8.17 10.73
CA ASP A 80 2.35 -9.54 10.36
C ASP A 80 2.80 -9.69 8.91
N GLY A 81 2.46 -8.73 8.07
CA GLY A 81 2.81 -8.78 6.65
C GLY A 81 2.82 -7.42 6.01
N ASN A 82 3.15 -7.41 4.73
CA ASN A 82 3.17 -6.19 3.93
C ASN A 82 1.83 -6.02 3.22
N ALA A 83 1.32 -4.81 3.16
CA ALA A 83 0.07 -4.51 2.47
C ALA A 83 0.12 -3.15 1.80
N ALA A 84 -0.62 -3.03 0.70
CA ALA A 84 -0.70 -1.81 -0.08
C ALA A 84 -2.14 -1.56 -0.51
N VAL A 85 -2.45 -0.30 -0.78
CA VAL A 85 -3.74 0.14 -1.32
C VAL A 85 -3.51 0.62 -2.74
N LEU A 86 -4.30 0.12 -3.68
CA LEU A 86 -4.18 0.50 -5.08
C LEU A 86 -4.71 1.91 -5.32
N LEU A 87 -4.00 2.65 -6.15
CA LEU A 87 -4.31 4.03 -6.49
C LEU A 87 -4.51 4.18 -7.99
N ASN A 88 -5.34 5.14 -8.39
CA ASN A 88 -5.47 5.53 -9.79
C ASN A 88 -4.35 6.50 -10.20
N ALA A 89 -4.41 7.02 -11.43
CA ALA A 89 -3.40 7.96 -11.94
C ALA A 89 -3.33 9.27 -11.14
N ARG A 90 -4.41 9.63 -10.45
CA ARG A 90 -4.48 10.83 -9.59
C ARG A 90 -4.02 10.56 -8.16
N LEU A 91 -3.51 9.36 -7.88
CA LEU A 91 -3.11 8.91 -6.55
C LEU A 91 -4.27 8.86 -5.56
N GLU A 92 -5.47 8.58 -6.04
CA GLU A 92 -6.65 8.36 -5.22
C GLU A 92 -6.94 6.87 -5.12
N PRO A 93 -7.49 6.39 -3.99
CA PRO A 93 -7.82 4.96 -3.86
C PRO A 93 -8.83 4.51 -4.91
N ILE A 94 -8.59 3.36 -5.51
CA ILE A 94 -9.52 2.75 -6.45
C ILE A 94 -10.69 2.13 -5.68
N GLY A 95 -10.40 1.48 -4.55
CA GLY A 95 -11.41 0.85 -3.71
C GLY A 95 -12.15 1.85 -2.84
N THR A 96 -13.28 1.42 -2.29
CA THR A 96 -14.12 2.23 -1.40
C THR A 96 -13.96 1.85 0.06
N ARG A 97 -13.26 0.74 0.36
CA ARG A 97 -13.02 0.26 1.73
C ARG A 97 -11.57 -0.15 1.89
N ILE A 98 -11.06 0.04 3.10
CA ILE A 98 -9.73 -0.40 3.48
C ILE A 98 -9.89 -1.51 4.53
N PHE A 99 -9.13 -2.59 4.38
CA PHE A 99 -9.15 -3.72 5.32
C PHE A 99 -7.94 -3.68 6.23
N GLY A 100 -8.19 -3.84 7.51
CA GLY A 100 -7.14 -3.85 8.51
C GLY A 100 -6.66 -2.46 8.90
N PRO A 101 -5.72 -2.38 9.88
CA PRO A 101 -5.24 -1.10 10.37
C PRO A 101 -4.30 -0.42 9.39
N VAL A 102 -4.25 0.90 9.46
CA VAL A 102 -3.24 1.74 8.79
C VAL A 102 -2.54 2.60 9.84
N THR A 103 -1.41 3.20 9.50
CA THR A 103 -0.69 4.05 10.43
C THR A 103 -0.97 5.53 10.16
N ARG A 104 -0.77 6.36 11.20
CA ARG A 104 -0.97 7.81 11.10
C ARG A 104 0.02 8.49 10.16
N GLU A 105 1.12 7.83 9.84
CA GLU A 105 2.13 8.35 8.92
C GLU A 105 1.57 8.69 7.54
N LEU A 106 0.44 8.10 7.15
CA LEU A 106 -0.24 8.44 5.91
C LEU A 106 -0.80 9.86 5.87
N ARG A 107 -0.95 10.52 7.03
CA ARG A 107 -1.42 11.91 7.09
C ARG A 107 -0.41 12.91 6.54
N THR A 108 0.88 12.61 6.66
CA THR A 108 1.93 13.51 6.19
C THR A 108 2.03 13.52 4.66
N GLY A 109 1.52 12.49 4.00
CA GLY A 109 1.36 12.44 2.57
C GLY A 109 -0.03 12.93 2.15
N LYS A 110 -0.41 12.65 0.91
CA LYS A 110 -1.71 13.07 0.36
C LYS A 110 -2.77 11.98 0.51
N PHE A 111 -2.74 11.22 1.61
CA PHE A 111 -3.53 10.00 1.76
C PHE A 111 -4.57 10.09 2.88
N MET A 112 -5.09 11.29 3.13
CA MET A 112 -6.14 11.49 4.13
C MET A 112 -7.39 10.67 3.83
N LYS A 113 -7.69 10.47 2.55
CA LYS A 113 -8.85 9.68 2.15
C LYS A 113 -8.70 8.22 2.58
N ILE A 114 -7.50 7.66 2.49
CA ILE A 114 -7.22 6.30 2.97
C ILE A 114 -7.44 6.20 4.48
N ILE A 115 -6.96 7.19 5.24
CA ILE A 115 -7.14 7.23 6.69
C ILE A 115 -8.63 7.27 7.03
N SER A 116 -9.43 8.07 6.31
CA SER A 116 -10.87 8.17 6.57
C SER A 116 -11.61 6.88 6.25
N LEU A 117 -11.11 6.06 5.33
CA LEU A 117 -11.72 4.79 4.95
C LEU A 117 -11.27 3.62 5.81
N ALA A 118 -10.19 3.77 6.56
CA ALA A 118 -9.63 2.68 7.34
C ALA A 118 -10.43 2.42 8.61
N PRO A 119 -10.61 1.13 8.99
CA PRO A 119 -11.35 0.80 10.21
C PRO A 119 -10.58 1.14 11.48
N GLU A 120 -9.26 1.22 11.41
CA GLU A 120 -8.42 1.52 12.57
C GLU A 120 -7.17 2.26 12.10
N VAL A 121 -6.80 3.33 12.83
CA VAL A 121 -5.60 4.12 12.53
C VAL A 121 -4.68 4.05 13.75
N LEU A 122 -3.54 3.46 13.58
CA LEU A 122 -2.50 3.32 14.61
C LEU A 122 -1.40 4.39 14.41
#